data_c66cb056b56a2fd9408b28ac2f2e454b
#
_entry.id   c66cb056b56a2fd9408b28ac2f2e454b
#
_cell.length_a   1.000
_cell.length_b   1.000
_cell.length_c   1.000
_cell.angle_alpha   90.00
_cell.angle_beta   90.00
_cell.angle_gamma   90.00
#
_symmetry.space_group_name_H-M   'P 1'
#
loop_
_entity.id
_entity.type
_entity.pdbx_description
1 polymer ?
#
loop_
_entity_poly.entity_id
_entity_poly.type
_entity_poly.pdbx_seq_one_letter_code
_entity_poly.pdbx_strand_id
1 'polypeptide(L)'
;SISLNNSSYSFNDDLNESDIKRHIKYLSSDELEGRFPGTKGSELAIDYIASNFKNYKLAPFQDNSFLQFFDFSNLEDEKSRVANVIGLIPGNKNKDEFIVIGAHFDHLGYGGAHSGSLEIGSKEIHNGADDNASGVAGILELAHKLSLNRNLLNRSIVFVAFNAEEQGIFGSKYFINNSQIPKDKIITMINLDMIGRLRNLSLNVSG
;
A
#
# COMPACT_ATOMS: atom_id res chain seq x y z
N SER A 1 7.59 -14.67 -25.23
CA SER A 1 6.17 -14.57 -25.54
C SER A 1 5.41 -15.55 -24.68
N ILE A 2 4.73 -15.06 -23.65
CA ILE A 2 3.84 -15.85 -22.81
C ILE A 2 2.53 -15.96 -23.56
N SER A 3 2.20 -17.16 -24.03
CA SER A 3 0.91 -17.46 -24.61
C SER A 3 -0.13 -17.52 -23.49
N LEU A 4 -0.98 -16.52 -23.40
CA LEU A 4 -2.16 -16.54 -22.54
C LEU A 4 -3.20 -17.45 -23.16
N ASN A 5 -3.35 -18.66 -22.64
CA ASN A 5 -4.47 -19.53 -22.98
C ASN A 5 -5.78 -18.84 -22.56
N ASN A 6 -6.64 -18.56 -23.53
CA ASN A 6 -7.98 -18.02 -23.37
C ASN A 6 -8.89 -18.99 -22.59
N SER A 7 -8.77 -19.02 -21.26
CA SER A 7 -9.90 -19.41 -20.42
C SER A 7 -10.66 -18.11 -20.11
N SER A 8 -11.92 -18.04 -20.53
CA SER A 8 -12.79 -16.89 -20.36
C SER A 8 -13.07 -16.62 -18.88
N TYR A 9 -12.18 -15.91 -18.22
CA TYR A 9 -12.45 -15.30 -16.92
C TYR A 9 -13.06 -13.92 -17.16
N SER A 10 -14.36 -13.80 -17.04
CA SER A 10 -15.01 -12.49 -17.02
C SER A 10 -14.78 -11.88 -15.63
N PHE A 11 -13.73 -11.07 -15.49
CA PHE A 11 -13.68 -10.12 -14.40
C PHE A 11 -14.77 -9.06 -14.65
N ASN A 12 -15.44 -8.63 -13.59
CA ASN A 12 -16.32 -7.46 -13.70
C ASN A 12 -15.41 -6.25 -14.01
N ASP A 13 -15.60 -5.63 -15.18
CA ASP A 13 -14.67 -4.64 -15.76
C ASP A 13 -14.68 -3.26 -15.09
N ASP A 14 -15.43 -3.12 -13.99
CA ASP A 14 -15.59 -1.84 -13.30
C ASP A 14 -14.40 -1.48 -12.37
N LEU A 15 -13.19 -1.32 -12.95
CA LEU A 15 -12.21 -0.42 -12.35
C LEU A 15 -12.78 0.99 -12.50
N ASN A 16 -13.28 1.54 -11.43
CA ASN A 16 -13.99 2.80 -11.46
C ASN A 16 -13.01 3.96 -11.26
N GLU A 17 -12.80 4.75 -12.30
CA GLU A 17 -11.97 5.95 -12.24
C GLU A 17 -12.39 6.89 -11.10
N SER A 18 -13.69 6.95 -10.77
CA SER A 18 -14.19 7.78 -9.68
C SER A 18 -13.71 7.30 -8.31
N ASP A 19 -13.56 5.99 -8.13
CA ASP A 19 -13.09 5.40 -6.87
C ASP A 19 -11.59 5.64 -6.68
N ILE A 20 -10.80 5.46 -7.75
CA ILE A 20 -9.37 5.81 -7.73
C ILE A 20 -9.19 7.29 -7.39
N LYS A 21 -9.93 8.18 -8.05
CA LYS A 21 -9.90 9.62 -7.77
C LYS A 21 -10.28 9.95 -6.32
N ARG A 22 -11.28 9.27 -5.76
CA ARG A 22 -11.71 9.44 -4.37
C ARG A 22 -10.59 9.06 -3.40
N HIS A 23 -9.94 7.92 -3.62
CA HIS A 23 -8.83 7.47 -2.79
C HIS A 23 -7.66 8.45 -2.84
N ILE A 24 -7.22 8.86 -4.05
CA ILE A 24 -6.13 9.82 -4.20
C ILE A 24 -6.51 11.15 -3.54
N LYS A 25 -7.71 11.68 -3.81
CA LYS A 25 -8.16 12.96 -3.25
C LYS A 25 -8.15 12.97 -1.72
N TYR A 26 -8.59 11.89 -1.07
CA TYR A 26 -8.56 11.81 0.37
C TYR A 26 -7.14 11.68 0.89
N LEU A 27 -6.38 10.71 0.40
CA LEU A 27 -5.03 10.43 0.87
C LEU A 27 -4.06 11.61 0.64
N SER A 28 -4.28 12.42 -0.39
CA SER A 28 -3.47 13.62 -0.66
C SER A 28 -4.12 14.92 -0.20
N SER A 29 -5.13 14.86 0.67
CA SER A 29 -5.74 16.07 1.22
C SER A 29 -4.88 16.70 2.32
N ASP A 30 -5.06 18.00 2.52
CA ASP A 30 -4.38 18.73 3.60
C ASP A 30 -4.75 18.24 4.99
N GLU A 31 -5.90 17.57 5.13
CA GLU A 31 -6.35 16.93 6.38
C GLU A 31 -5.35 15.87 6.87
N LEU A 32 -4.66 15.21 5.93
CA LEU A 32 -3.67 14.18 6.25
C LEU A 32 -2.24 14.72 6.40
N GLU A 33 -2.06 16.04 6.31
CA GLU A 33 -0.80 16.73 6.64
C GLU A 33 0.45 16.10 6.00
N GLY A 34 0.30 15.52 4.78
CA GLY A 34 1.38 14.82 4.08
C GLY A 34 1.82 13.50 4.73
N ARG A 35 1.04 12.90 5.60
CA ARG A 35 1.15 11.52 6.11
C ARG A 35 2.53 11.12 6.65
N PHE A 36 3.29 12.05 7.25
CA PHE A 36 4.59 11.73 7.82
C PHE A 36 4.45 10.67 8.93
N PRO A 37 5.34 9.64 8.99
CA PRO A 37 5.24 8.56 9.96
C PRO A 37 5.16 9.06 11.42
N GLY A 38 4.19 8.53 12.18
CA GLY A 38 3.98 8.90 13.58
C GLY A 38 3.17 10.17 13.81
N THR A 39 2.67 10.81 12.74
CA THR A 39 1.80 12.00 12.86
C THR A 39 0.31 11.63 12.82
N LYS A 40 -0.53 12.58 13.16
CA LYS A 40 -1.99 12.44 13.06
C LYS A 40 -2.44 12.14 11.64
N GLY A 41 -1.83 12.75 10.64
CA GLY A 41 -2.13 12.47 9.24
C GLY A 41 -1.81 11.02 8.83
N SER A 42 -0.71 10.47 9.34
CA SER A 42 -0.37 9.05 9.15
C SER A 42 -1.39 8.12 9.82
N GLU A 43 -1.88 8.45 11.04
CA GLU A 43 -2.93 7.68 11.72
C GLU A 43 -4.24 7.68 10.92
N LEU A 44 -4.66 8.83 10.39
CA LEU A 44 -5.86 8.95 9.55
C LEU A 44 -5.73 8.10 8.26
N ALA A 45 -4.54 8.06 7.66
CA ALA A 45 -4.29 7.21 6.51
C ALA A 45 -4.38 5.72 6.87
N ILE A 46 -3.80 5.29 8.01
CA ILE A 46 -3.90 3.92 8.54
C ILE A 46 -5.37 3.53 8.71
N ASP A 47 -6.17 4.36 9.39
CA ASP A 47 -7.58 4.10 9.66
C ASP A 47 -8.38 4.00 8.36
N TYR A 48 -8.09 4.88 7.40
CA TYR A 48 -8.74 4.87 6.10
C TYR A 48 -8.47 3.57 5.32
N ILE A 49 -7.20 3.16 5.23
CA ILE A 49 -6.80 1.96 4.51
C ILE A 49 -7.37 0.71 5.18
N ALA A 50 -7.24 0.60 6.50
CA ALA A 50 -7.75 -0.53 7.28
C ALA A 50 -9.29 -0.65 7.16
N SER A 51 -10.00 0.49 7.19
CA SER A 51 -11.46 0.52 7.01
C SER A 51 -11.88 0.04 5.62
N ASN A 52 -11.14 0.41 4.56
CA ASN A 52 -11.39 -0.07 3.20
C ASN A 52 -11.15 -1.58 3.10
N PHE A 53 -10.04 -2.10 3.63
CA PHE A 53 -9.79 -3.56 3.64
C PHE A 53 -10.89 -4.32 4.37
N LYS A 54 -11.37 -3.80 5.50
CA LYS A 54 -12.50 -4.37 6.24
C LYS A 54 -13.80 -4.34 5.43
N ASN A 55 -14.12 -3.22 4.78
CA ASN A 55 -15.31 -3.07 3.95
C ASN A 55 -15.28 -4.02 2.73
N TYR A 56 -14.11 -4.25 2.15
CA TYR A 56 -13.90 -5.21 1.06
C TYR A 56 -13.85 -6.66 1.54
N LYS A 57 -14.05 -6.89 2.86
CA LYS A 57 -14.07 -8.22 3.51
C LYS A 57 -12.76 -8.98 3.33
N LEU A 58 -11.63 -8.30 3.33
CA LEU A 58 -10.34 -8.94 3.49
C LEU A 58 -10.25 -9.55 4.90
N ALA A 59 -9.52 -10.63 5.03
CA ALA A 59 -9.18 -11.15 6.35
C ALA A 59 -8.05 -10.32 6.97
N PRO A 60 -8.09 -10.06 8.30
CA PRO A 60 -6.93 -9.58 9.02
C PRO A 60 -5.78 -10.56 8.84
N PHE A 61 -4.57 -10.03 8.72
CA PHE A 61 -3.41 -10.86 8.42
C PHE A 61 -2.77 -11.48 9.68
N GLN A 62 -2.70 -10.71 10.76
CA GLN A 62 -1.97 -11.10 11.96
C GLN A 62 -2.78 -10.71 13.22
N ASP A 63 -2.86 -11.61 14.20
CA ASP A 63 -3.52 -11.38 15.51
C ASP A 63 -4.94 -10.77 15.43
N ASN A 64 -5.71 -11.16 14.42
CA ASN A 64 -7.02 -10.58 14.09
C ASN A 64 -6.99 -9.06 13.85
N SER A 65 -5.84 -8.52 13.46
CA SER A 65 -5.62 -7.12 13.16
C SER A 65 -5.16 -6.92 11.72
N PHE A 66 -5.56 -5.79 11.14
CA PHE A 66 -4.98 -5.29 9.88
C PHE A 66 -3.65 -4.55 10.13
N LEU A 67 -3.29 -4.27 11.37
CA LEU A 67 -2.16 -3.44 11.73
C LEU A 67 -0.98 -4.28 12.19
N GLN A 68 0.17 -4.09 11.53
CA GLN A 68 1.45 -4.64 11.94
C GLN A 68 2.30 -3.50 12.51
N PHE A 69 2.30 -3.38 13.83
CA PHE A 69 3.03 -2.32 14.54
C PHE A 69 4.53 -2.56 14.58
N PHE A 70 5.29 -1.46 14.45
CA PHE A 70 6.75 -1.46 14.65
C PHE A 70 7.23 -0.13 15.20
N ASP A 71 8.40 -0.14 15.82
CA ASP A 71 9.05 1.06 16.31
C ASP A 71 9.81 1.73 15.18
N PHE A 72 9.61 3.02 15.05
CA PHE A 72 10.23 3.88 14.07
C PHE A 72 10.99 5.00 14.79
N SER A 73 12.17 5.33 14.31
CA SER A 73 12.89 6.54 14.73
C SER A 73 13.19 7.38 13.49
N ASN A 74 12.78 8.64 13.51
CA ASN A 74 13.13 9.58 12.46
C ASN A 74 14.62 9.99 12.56
N LEU A 75 15.09 10.81 11.63
CA LEU A 75 16.49 11.27 11.61
C LEU A 75 16.88 12.19 12.79
N GLU A 76 15.92 12.62 13.59
CA GLU A 76 16.12 13.40 14.82
C GLU A 76 16.04 12.53 16.08
N ASP A 77 16.12 11.20 15.95
CA ASP A 77 15.99 10.20 17.02
C ASP A 77 14.66 10.26 17.80
N GLU A 78 13.65 10.93 17.26
CA GLU A 78 12.30 10.89 17.81
C GLU A 78 11.68 9.52 17.52
N LYS A 79 11.24 8.87 18.58
CA LYS A 79 10.65 7.52 18.51
C LYS A 79 9.15 7.59 18.41
N SER A 80 8.61 6.83 17.47
CA SER A 80 7.18 6.67 17.28
C SER A 80 6.84 5.20 17.05
N ARG A 81 5.66 4.79 17.47
CA ARG A 81 5.12 3.48 17.12
C ARG A 81 4.19 3.65 15.93
N VAL A 82 4.59 3.08 14.81
CA VAL A 82 3.87 3.17 13.54
C VAL A 82 3.37 1.79 13.09
N ALA A 83 2.58 1.70 12.04
CA ALA A 83 2.09 0.43 11.55
C ALA A 83 2.06 0.36 10.02
N ASN A 84 2.37 -0.82 9.48
CA ASN A 84 1.89 -1.23 8.17
C ASN A 84 0.42 -1.64 8.25
N VAL A 85 -0.32 -1.50 7.15
CA VAL A 85 -1.70 -2.00 7.07
C VAL A 85 -1.75 -3.19 6.11
N ILE A 86 -2.19 -4.36 6.61
CA ILE A 86 -2.09 -5.62 5.88
C ILE A 86 -3.46 -6.32 5.84
N GLY A 87 -3.88 -6.68 4.64
CA GLY A 87 -5.10 -7.45 4.40
C GLY A 87 -4.84 -8.69 3.57
N LEU A 88 -5.58 -9.75 3.81
CA LEU A 88 -5.43 -11.06 3.16
C LEU A 88 -6.70 -11.47 2.42
N ILE A 89 -6.55 -11.96 1.21
CA ILE A 89 -7.56 -12.76 0.52
C ILE A 89 -7.01 -14.19 0.41
N PRO A 90 -7.58 -15.16 1.15
CA PRO A 90 -7.13 -16.54 1.07
C PRO A 90 -7.38 -17.16 -0.31
N GLY A 91 -6.41 -17.90 -0.81
CA GLY A 91 -6.53 -18.68 -2.03
C GLY A 91 -7.43 -19.91 -1.88
N ASN A 92 -7.89 -20.46 -2.99
CA ASN A 92 -8.79 -21.62 -2.99
C ASN A 92 -8.05 -22.97 -3.09
N LYS A 93 -6.83 -22.99 -3.68
CA LYS A 93 -6.05 -24.20 -3.89
C LYS A 93 -4.72 -24.16 -3.14
N ASN A 94 -3.85 -23.25 -3.49
CA ASN A 94 -2.51 -23.11 -2.93
C ASN A 94 -2.52 -22.00 -1.87
N LYS A 95 -3.21 -22.25 -0.75
CA LYS A 95 -3.45 -21.26 0.30
C LYS A 95 -2.18 -20.80 1.01
N ASP A 96 -1.15 -21.61 1.00
CA ASP A 96 0.16 -21.41 1.60
C ASP A 96 1.20 -20.81 0.64
N GLU A 97 0.78 -20.47 -0.59
CA GLU A 97 1.56 -19.70 -1.54
C GLU A 97 1.00 -18.29 -1.66
N PHE A 98 1.86 -17.28 -1.56
CA PHE A 98 1.44 -15.90 -1.43
C PHE A 98 1.94 -15.04 -2.58
N ILE A 99 1.05 -14.18 -3.07
CA ILE A 99 1.38 -13.04 -3.92
C ILE A 99 1.23 -11.80 -3.06
N VAL A 100 2.28 -10.99 -2.92
CA VAL A 100 2.24 -9.74 -2.18
C VAL A 100 2.02 -8.58 -3.15
N ILE A 101 1.04 -7.72 -2.86
CA ILE A 101 0.78 -6.49 -3.61
C ILE A 101 0.91 -5.34 -2.63
N GLY A 102 1.88 -4.46 -2.87
CA GLY A 102 2.25 -3.39 -1.93
C GLY A 102 2.29 -2.00 -2.54
N ALA A 103 2.18 -1.01 -1.68
CA ALA A 103 2.47 0.40 -1.93
C ALA A 103 2.81 1.06 -0.60
N HIS A 104 3.68 2.06 -0.57
CA HIS A 104 3.83 2.86 0.65
C HIS A 104 2.75 3.94 0.71
N PHE A 105 2.36 4.34 1.93
CA PHE A 105 1.34 5.37 2.13
C PHE A 105 1.85 6.62 2.83
N ASP A 106 3.01 6.54 3.47
CA ASP A 106 3.65 7.70 4.09
C ASP A 106 4.19 8.67 3.03
N HIS A 107 4.41 9.93 3.45
CA HIS A 107 5.07 10.95 2.65
C HIS A 107 5.77 11.98 3.56
N LEU A 108 6.16 13.11 3.02
CA LEU A 108 7.13 14.04 3.62
C LEU A 108 6.56 15.01 4.66
N GLY A 109 5.27 14.95 4.96
CA GLY A 109 4.64 15.83 5.94
C GLY A 109 4.67 17.31 5.53
N TYR A 110 5.09 18.15 6.45
CA TYR A 110 5.27 19.60 6.21
C TYR A 110 6.65 19.93 5.58
N GLY A 111 7.42 18.95 5.18
CA GLY A 111 8.76 19.20 4.67
C GLY A 111 9.77 19.60 5.76
N GLY A 112 10.76 20.39 5.40
CA GLY A 112 11.84 20.81 6.29
C GLY A 112 13.05 19.89 6.27
N ALA A 113 14.05 20.21 7.09
CA ALA A 113 15.25 19.41 7.24
C ALA A 113 14.85 17.99 7.75
N HIS A 114 15.46 16.96 7.21
CA HIS A 114 15.22 15.56 7.61
C HIS A 114 13.88 14.93 7.18
N SER A 115 13.01 15.64 6.45
CA SER A 115 11.79 15.06 5.89
C SER A 115 12.01 14.26 4.60
N GLY A 116 13.12 14.47 3.91
CA GLY A 116 13.37 14.03 2.53
C GLY A 116 12.99 15.09 1.49
N SER A 117 12.36 16.19 1.89
CA SER A 117 12.01 17.29 0.97
C SER A 117 13.24 17.96 0.37
N LEU A 118 13.18 18.22 -0.93
CA LEU A 118 14.19 19.03 -1.63
C LEU A 118 14.06 20.53 -1.32
N GLU A 119 12.91 20.96 -0.77
CA GLU A 119 12.62 22.33 -0.36
C GLU A 119 12.81 22.51 1.16
N ILE A 120 14.06 22.45 1.60
CA ILE A 120 14.43 22.45 3.04
C ILE A 120 13.88 23.64 3.82
N GLY A 121 13.65 24.78 3.16
CA GLY A 121 13.15 26.01 3.76
C GLY A 121 11.62 26.14 3.79
N SER A 122 10.90 25.28 3.10
CA SER A 122 9.43 25.27 3.05
C SER A 122 8.84 24.53 4.25
N LYS A 123 7.70 25.04 4.74
CA LYS A 123 6.86 24.36 5.73
C LYS A 123 5.46 24.14 5.16
N GLU A 124 5.36 23.88 3.88
CA GLU A 124 4.10 23.59 3.22
C GLU A 124 3.82 22.09 3.25
N ILE A 125 2.54 21.73 3.19
CA ILE A 125 2.13 20.33 3.17
C ILE A 125 2.59 19.69 1.86
N HIS A 126 3.37 18.61 1.96
CA HIS A 126 3.69 17.74 0.86
C HIS A 126 2.58 16.70 0.72
N ASN A 127 1.62 16.96 -0.14
CA ASN A 127 0.39 16.14 -0.24
C ASN A 127 0.63 14.72 -0.77
N GLY A 128 1.70 14.47 -1.55
CA GLY A 128 2.07 13.13 -2.03
C GLY A 128 0.97 12.45 -2.85
N ALA A 129 0.41 13.14 -3.86
CA ALA A 129 -0.69 12.58 -4.67
C ALA A 129 -0.21 11.45 -5.59
N ASP A 130 0.90 11.67 -6.32
CA ASP A 130 1.53 10.64 -7.15
C ASP A 130 2.40 9.73 -6.29
N ASP A 131 3.19 10.32 -5.44
CA ASP A 131 4.06 9.70 -4.46
C ASP A 131 3.46 9.78 -3.04
N ASN A 132 2.81 8.75 -2.47
CA ASN A 132 2.40 7.57 -3.23
C ASN A 132 0.93 7.23 -2.96
N ALA A 133 0.05 8.29 -2.88
CA ALA A 133 -1.39 8.06 -2.80
C ALA A 133 -1.91 7.33 -4.05
N SER A 134 -1.24 7.48 -5.21
CA SER A 134 -1.59 6.78 -6.44
C SER A 134 -1.41 5.26 -6.31
N GLY A 135 -0.28 4.81 -5.77
CA GLY A 135 -0.02 3.39 -5.51
C GLY A 135 -1.00 2.81 -4.49
N VAL A 136 -1.28 3.55 -3.40
CA VAL A 136 -2.26 3.13 -2.39
C VAL A 136 -3.66 3.01 -2.99
N ALA A 137 -4.09 3.96 -3.82
CA ALA A 137 -5.36 3.86 -4.53
C ALA A 137 -5.40 2.60 -5.42
N GLY A 138 -4.30 2.29 -6.09
CA GLY A 138 -4.15 1.08 -6.89
C GLY A 138 -4.33 -0.19 -6.08
N ILE A 139 -3.67 -0.33 -4.90
CA ILE A 139 -3.83 -1.53 -4.08
C ILE A 139 -5.23 -1.63 -3.48
N LEU A 140 -5.88 -0.52 -3.12
CA LEU A 140 -7.26 -0.52 -2.61
C LEU A 140 -8.25 -1.01 -3.67
N GLU A 141 -8.16 -0.51 -4.89
CA GLU A 141 -9.02 -0.94 -5.98
C GLU A 141 -8.76 -2.40 -6.40
N LEU A 142 -7.51 -2.84 -6.44
CA LEU A 142 -7.17 -4.24 -6.66
C LEU A 142 -7.72 -5.13 -5.54
N ALA A 143 -7.60 -4.70 -4.27
CA ALA A 143 -8.14 -5.43 -3.12
C ALA A 143 -9.67 -5.56 -3.23
N HIS A 144 -10.37 -4.49 -3.56
CA HIS A 144 -11.82 -4.52 -3.81
C HIS A 144 -12.16 -5.52 -4.90
N LYS A 145 -11.58 -5.36 -6.09
CA LYS A 145 -11.87 -6.18 -7.26
C LYS A 145 -11.58 -7.67 -7.05
N LEU A 146 -10.41 -7.98 -6.51
CA LEU A 146 -10.04 -9.37 -6.24
C LEU A 146 -10.88 -9.98 -5.11
N SER A 147 -11.34 -9.17 -4.15
CA SER A 147 -12.25 -9.66 -3.11
C SER A 147 -13.62 -10.09 -3.65
N LEU A 148 -14.12 -9.43 -4.67
CA LEU A 148 -15.37 -9.80 -5.35
C LEU A 148 -15.22 -11.10 -6.17
N ASN A 149 -13.99 -11.39 -6.60
CA ASN A 149 -13.65 -12.53 -7.45
C ASN A 149 -12.80 -13.59 -6.71
N ARG A 150 -12.88 -13.64 -5.38
CA ARG A 150 -12.05 -14.52 -4.54
C ARG A 150 -12.13 -16.00 -4.89
N ASN A 151 -13.26 -16.46 -5.43
CA ASN A 151 -13.46 -17.82 -5.89
C ASN A 151 -12.58 -18.21 -7.10
N LEU A 152 -12.02 -17.25 -7.81
CA LEU A 152 -11.10 -17.46 -8.94
C LEU A 152 -9.62 -17.48 -8.52
N LEU A 153 -9.31 -17.10 -7.29
CA LEU A 153 -7.95 -16.97 -6.81
C LEU A 153 -7.41 -18.31 -6.33
N ASN A 154 -6.40 -18.84 -7.00
CA ASN A 154 -5.77 -20.10 -6.61
C ASN A 154 -4.82 -19.94 -5.42
N ARG A 155 -4.05 -18.84 -5.38
CA ARG A 155 -3.09 -18.48 -4.34
C ARG A 155 -3.65 -17.40 -3.43
N SER A 156 -3.13 -17.32 -2.23
CA SER A 156 -3.42 -16.24 -1.30
C SER A 156 -2.80 -14.92 -1.77
N ILE A 157 -3.54 -13.82 -1.62
CA ILE A 157 -3.06 -12.48 -1.96
C ILE A 157 -2.99 -11.65 -0.70
N VAL A 158 -1.82 -11.09 -0.44
CA VAL A 158 -1.56 -10.19 0.69
C VAL A 158 -1.40 -8.79 0.16
N PHE A 159 -2.27 -7.89 0.59
CA PHE A 159 -2.16 -6.46 0.32
C PHE A 159 -1.46 -5.78 1.47
N VAL A 160 -0.44 -4.99 1.18
CA VAL A 160 0.34 -4.29 2.20
C VAL A 160 0.46 -2.81 1.84
N ALA A 161 -0.06 -1.95 2.70
CA ALA A 161 0.29 -0.55 2.70
C ALA A 161 1.44 -0.34 3.69
N PHE A 162 2.62 -0.02 3.16
CA PHE A 162 3.84 0.17 3.95
C PHE A 162 3.91 1.57 4.53
N ASN A 163 4.45 1.68 5.75
CA ASN A 163 4.74 2.95 6.40
C ASN A 163 6.26 3.18 6.46
N ALA A 164 6.66 4.45 6.59
CA ALA A 164 8.05 4.88 6.73
C ALA A 164 8.97 4.41 5.58
N GLU A 165 8.46 4.45 4.36
CA GLU A 165 9.23 4.19 3.15
C GLU A 165 10.21 5.32 2.90
N GLU A 166 9.73 6.57 2.88
CA GLU A 166 10.47 7.81 2.61
C GLU A 166 11.64 8.04 3.59
N GLN A 167 11.55 7.44 4.75
CA GLN A 167 12.56 7.53 5.80
C GLN A 167 13.58 6.38 5.76
N GLY A 168 13.50 5.50 4.78
CA GLY A 168 14.46 4.41 4.56
C GLY A 168 13.86 3.01 4.53
N ILE A 169 12.69 2.86 3.92
CA ILE A 169 11.99 1.58 3.67
C ILE A 169 11.77 0.73 4.93
N PHE A 170 11.50 1.40 6.09
CA PHE A 170 11.36 0.69 7.37
C PHE A 170 10.22 -0.31 7.39
N GLY A 171 9.03 0.09 6.88
CA GLY A 171 7.85 -0.77 6.90
C GLY A 171 8.02 -2.04 6.12
N SER A 172 8.57 -1.98 4.90
CA SER A 172 8.79 -3.15 4.07
C SER A 172 9.88 -4.06 4.63
N LYS A 173 10.97 -3.48 5.19
CA LYS A 173 11.99 -4.24 5.91
C LYS A 173 11.40 -4.96 7.13
N TYR A 174 10.53 -4.28 7.88
CA TYR A 174 9.89 -4.89 9.03
C TYR A 174 8.95 -6.02 8.61
N PHE A 175 8.14 -5.81 7.59
CA PHE A 175 7.24 -6.82 7.04
C PHE A 175 7.98 -8.10 6.67
N ILE A 176 9.02 -8.01 5.84
CA ILE A 176 9.72 -9.21 5.35
C ILE A 176 10.47 -9.98 6.45
N ASN A 177 10.84 -9.32 7.54
CA ASN A 177 11.56 -9.94 8.64
C ASN A 177 10.66 -10.42 9.79
N ASN A 178 9.43 -9.89 9.89
CA ASN A 178 8.52 -10.15 11.01
C ASN A 178 7.13 -10.62 10.57
N SER A 179 6.91 -10.87 9.28
CA SER A 179 5.64 -11.46 8.83
C SER A 179 5.57 -12.93 9.21
N GLN A 180 4.35 -13.43 9.40
CA GLN A 180 4.12 -14.87 9.62
C GLN A 180 4.23 -15.69 8.32
N ILE A 181 4.48 -15.04 7.17
CA ILE A 181 4.67 -15.73 5.90
C ILE A 181 6.13 -16.19 5.79
N PRO A 182 6.37 -17.50 5.61
CA PRO A 182 7.71 -17.97 5.26
C PRO A 182 8.15 -17.35 3.93
N LYS A 183 9.38 -16.85 3.86
CA LYS A 183 9.90 -16.14 2.67
C LYS A 183 9.86 -16.99 1.40
N ASP A 184 10.09 -18.29 1.51
CA ASP A 184 10.01 -19.27 0.43
C ASP A 184 8.58 -19.53 -0.07
N LYS A 185 7.58 -19.05 0.66
CA LYS A 185 6.15 -19.11 0.27
C LYS A 185 5.67 -17.85 -0.45
N ILE A 186 6.46 -16.81 -0.50
CA ILE A 186 6.18 -15.63 -1.32
C ILE A 186 6.63 -15.91 -2.76
N ILE A 187 5.66 -16.11 -3.65
CA ILE A 187 5.92 -16.45 -5.06
C ILE A 187 6.40 -15.23 -5.83
N THR A 188 5.79 -14.07 -5.55
CA THR A 188 6.16 -12.79 -6.15
C THR A 188 5.62 -11.63 -5.32
N MET A 189 6.24 -10.47 -5.52
CA MET A 189 5.76 -9.20 -5.01
C MET A 189 5.59 -8.21 -6.16
N ILE A 190 4.50 -7.48 -6.14
CA ILE A 190 4.21 -6.35 -7.04
C ILE A 190 4.13 -5.11 -6.17
N ASN A 191 5.04 -4.16 -6.38
CA ASN A 191 5.02 -2.87 -5.70
C ASN A 191 4.52 -1.79 -6.66
N LEU A 192 3.54 -1.00 -6.19
CA LEU A 192 2.98 0.11 -6.94
C LEU A 192 3.53 1.42 -6.35
N ASP A 193 4.29 2.14 -7.16
CA ASP A 193 4.91 3.38 -6.75
C ASP A 193 4.85 4.39 -7.89
N MET A 194 4.34 5.60 -7.58
CA MET A 194 4.19 6.70 -8.53
C MET A 194 3.49 6.31 -9.84
N ILE A 195 2.37 5.59 -9.74
CA ILE A 195 1.63 5.07 -10.90
C ILE A 195 0.62 6.07 -11.48
N GLY A 196 0.52 7.27 -10.91
CA GLY A 196 -0.44 8.30 -11.31
C GLY A 196 -0.05 9.07 -12.57
N ARG A 197 1.14 8.85 -13.14
CA ARG A 197 1.65 9.58 -14.31
C ARG A 197 2.13 8.66 -15.40
N LEU A 198 1.44 8.69 -16.53
CA LEU A 198 1.90 8.03 -17.75
C LEU A 198 2.64 9.03 -18.64
N ARG A 199 3.97 8.91 -18.74
CA ARG A 199 4.79 9.75 -19.62
C ARG A 199 5.06 9.01 -20.92
N ASN A 200 4.85 9.68 -22.06
CA ASN A 200 5.13 9.12 -23.39
C ASN A 200 4.45 7.75 -23.63
N LEU A 201 3.27 7.52 -23.06
CA LEU A 201 2.56 6.23 -23.13
C LEU A 201 3.42 5.02 -22.69
N SER A 202 4.38 5.26 -21.80
CA SER A 202 5.29 4.22 -21.30
C SER A 202 5.05 3.98 -19.81
N LEU A 203 4.95 2.72 -19.45
CA LEU A 203 4.96 2.23 -18.07
C LEU A 203 6.32 1.59 -17.81
N ASN A 204 7.00 2.00 -16.74
CA ASN A 204 8.24 1.37 -16.31
C ASN A 204 7.92 0.22 -15.36
N VAL A 205 8.44 -0.95 -15.69
CA VAL A 205 8.39 -2.13 -14.82
C VAL A 205 9.83 -2.59 -14.63
N SER A 206 10.27 -2.67 -13.38
CA SER A 206 11.58 -3.19 -13.00
C SER A 206 11.42 -4.43 -12.13
N GLY A 207 12.34 -5.39 -12.26
CA GLY A 207 12.37 -6.62 -11.49
C GLY A 207 13.69 -7.32 -11.59
#